data_5a4d07199c81ac2b82ff218a8086bb97
#
_entry.id   5a4d07199c81ac2b82ff218a8086bb97
#
_cell.length_a   1.000
_cell.length_b   1.000
_cell.length_c   1.000
_cell.angle_alpha   90.00
_cell.angle_beta   90.00
_cell.angle_gamma   90.00
#
_symmetry.space_group_name_H-M   'P 1'
#
loop_
_entity.id
_entity.type
_entity.pdbx_description
1 polymer ?
#
loop_
_entity_poly.entity_id
_entity_poly.type
_entity_poly.pdbx_seq_one_letter_code
_entity_poly.pdbx_strand_id
1 'polypeptide(L)'
;MKVKKPRPKVKLTFKAQNRYDIPADPIVTPEVTPEVTPVVSEPIKADDYQVGGNHYKDMGVPPWDVIEATLTQSEFIGFLKGNIIKYSMRQVQRGDVDSQKCKHYIIKLAEMQEKWSLA
;
A
#
# COMPACT_ATOMS: atom_id res chain seq x y z
N MET A 1 -44.63 10.29 20.83
CA MET A 1 -43.20 9.90 20.94
C MET A 1 -42.92 8.83 19.90
N LYS A 2 -42.15 9.17 18.87
CA LYS A 2 -41.72 8.18 17.87
C LYS A 2 -40.57 7.41 18.47
N VAL A 3 -40.80 6.17 18.87
CA VAL A 3 -39.77 5.24 19.28
C VAL A 3 -38.90 4.98 18.03
N LYS A 4 -37.64 5.39 18.07
CA LYS A 4 -36.68 5.00 17.05
C LYS A 4 -36.62 3.47 17.02
N LYS A 5 -37.00 2.87 15.91
CA LYS A 5 -36.77 1.44 15.69
C LYS A 5 -35.30 1.17 15.87
N PRO A 6 -34.90 0.21 16.72
CA PRO A 6 -33.49 -0.17 16.81
C PRO A 6 -33.02 -0.55 15.41
N ARG A 7 -31.88 -0.05 15.02
CA ARG A 7 -31.26 -0.47 13.76
C ARG A 7 -31.15 -1.99 13.78
N PRO A 8 -31.59 -2.69 12.72
CA PRO A 8 -31.38 -4.12 12.66
C PRO A 8 -29.89 -4.37 12.88
N LYS A 9 -29.58 -5.14 13.90
CA LYS A 9 -28.22 -5.63 14.06
C LYS A 9 -27.91 -6.41 12.79
N VAL A 10 -27.11 -5.83 11.95
CA VAL A 10 -26.54 -6.57 10.83
C VAL A 10 -25.74 -7.68 11.46
N LYS A 11 -26.30 -8.89 11.48
CA LYS A 11 -25.50 -10.07 11.74
C LYS A 11 -24.51 -10.13 10.60
N LEU A 12 -23.28 -9.67 10.86
CA LEU A 12 -22.14 -10.05 10.09
C LEU A 12 -21.97 -11.56 10.29
N THR A 13 -22.83 -12.34 9.65
CA THR A 13 -22.50 -13.71 9.37
C THR A 13 -21.33 -13.62 8.41
N PHE A 14 -20.12 -13.59 8.99
CA PHE A 14 -19.00 -14.12 8.27
C PHE A 14 -19.36 -15.57 7.98
N LYS A 15 -20.05 -15.84 6.88
CA LYS A 15 -19.79 -17.06 6.19
C LYS A 15 -18.32 -16.99 5.94
N ALA A 16 -17.57 -17.70 6.73
CA ALA A 16 -16.23 -18.06 6.39
C ALA A 16 -16.34 -18.98 5.16
N GLN A 17 -16.79 -18.44 4.04
CA GLN A 17 -16.22 -18.87 2.82
C GLN A 17 -14.76 -18.52 3.02
N ASN A 18 -14.07 -19.53 3.44
CA ASN A 18 -12.66 -19.52 3.56
C ASN A 18 -12.18 -19.04 2.19
N ARG A 19 -11.96 -17.75 2.03
CA ARG A 19 -11.37 -17.19 0.82
C ARG A 19 -9.94 -17.74 0.64
N TYR A 20 -9.50 -18.49 1.61
CA TYR A 20 -8.26 -19.23 1.65
C TYR A 20 -8.46 -20.74 1.41
N ASP A 21 -9.68 -21.25 1.22
CA ASP A 21 -9.89 -22.49 0.51
C ASP A 21 -9.58 -22.22 -0.99
N ILE A 22 -8.33 -21.95 -1.20
CA ILE A 22 -7.73 -22.21 -2.49
C ILE A 22 -7.94 -23.70 -2.64
N PRO A 23 -8.78 -24.17 -3.61
CA PRO A 23 -8.76 -25.58 -3.94
C PRO A 23 -7.28 -25.90 -4.15
N ALA A 24 -6.80 -26.95 -3.51
CA ALA A 24 -5.45 -27.38 -3.69
C ALA A 24 -5.33 -27.78 -5.16
N ASP A 25 -5.19 -26.78 -6.01
CA ASP A 25 -4.61 -26.99 -7.31
C ASP A 25 -3.31 -27.72 -7.05
N PRO A 26 -3.07 -28.83 -7.73
CA PRO A 26 -1.80 -29.48 -7.60
C PRO A 26 -0.77 -28.39 -7.73
N ILE A 27 0.04 -28.23 -6.70
CA ILE A 27 1.12 -27.27 -6.71
C ILE A 27 1.94 -27.66 -7.93
N VAL A 28 1.62 -27.04 -9.05
CA VAL A 28 2.55 -26.96 -10.14
C VAL A 28 3.65 -26.11 -9.57
N THR A 29 4.62 -26.77 -8.97
CA THR A 29 5.89 -26.15 -8.72
C THR A 29 6.29 -25.58 -10.06
N PRO A 30 6.28 -24.25 -10.25
CA PRO A 30 6.91 -23.72 -11.42
C PRO A 30 8.32 -24.29 -11.37
N GLU A 31 8.74 -24.96 -12.41
CA GLU A 31 10.14 -25.26 -12.56
C GLU A 31 10.83 -23.92 -12.38
N VAL A 32 11.42 -23.74 -11.21
CA VAL A 32 12.30 -22.63 -10.96
C VAL A 32 13.45 -22.85 -11.91
N THR A 33 13.35 -22.24 -13.07
CA THR A 33 14.50 -22.10 -13.95
C THR A 33 15.53 -21.34 -13.15
N PRO A 34 16.68 -21.93 -12.83
CA PRO A 34 17.61 -21.37 -11.87
C PRO A 34 18.50 -20.28 -12.47
N GLU A 35 17.98 -19.46 -13.31
CA GLU A 35 18.68 -18.31 -13.85
C GLU A 35 17.95 -17.02 -13.47
N VAL A 36 17.84 -16.79 -12.16
CA VAL A 36 17.79 -15.43 -11.69
C VAL A 36 19.23 -14.95 -11.70
N THR A 37 19.68 -14.42 -12.83
CA THR A 37 20.81 -13.50 -12.79
C THR A 37 20.44 -12.45 -11.75
N PRO A 38 21.27 -12.21 -10.74
CA PRO A 38 21.06 -11.08 -9.84
C PRO A 38 21.13 -9.84 -10.71
N VAL A 39 19.98 -9.39 -11.19
CA VAL A 39 19.86 -8.04 -11.66
C VAL A 39 20.03 -7.20 -10.40
N VAL A 40 21.20 -6.61 -10.23
CA VAL A 40 21.42 -5.55 -9.27
C VAL A 40 20.54 -4.40 -9.77
N SER A 41 19.23 -4.49 -9.51
CA SER A 41 18.35 -3.38 -9.72
C SER A 41 18.69 -2.38 -8.62
N GLU A 42 19.09 -1.19 -9.02
CA GLU A 42 19.20 -0.07 -8.09
C GLU A 42 17.90 0.04 -7.28
N PRO A 43 17.99 0.42 -6.00
CA PRO A 43 16.79 0.54 -5.18
C PRO A 43 15.82 1.52 -5.84
N ILE A 44 14.62 1.05 -6.12
CA ILE A 44 13.55 1.87 -6.70
C ILE A 44 13.17 2.95 -5.68
N LYS A 45 13.33 4.20 -6.05
CA LYS A 45 12.90 5.33 -5.23
C LYS A 45 11.43 5.64 -5.47
N ALA A 46 10.73 6.03 -4.42
CA ALA A 46 9.32 6.39 -4.52
C ALA A 46 9.07 7.57 -5.47
N ASP A 47 10.04 8.47 -5.59
CA ASP A 47 9.94 9.66 -6.43
C ASP A 47 10.10 9.36 -7.93
N ASP A 48 10.63 8.18 -8.28
CA ASP A 48 10.88 7.80 -9.67
C ASP A 48 9.61 7.41 -10.42
N TYR A 49 8.55 7.08 -9.71
CA TYR A 49 7.29 6.71 -10.35
C TYR A 49 6.06 7.26 -9.63
N GLN A 50 5.01 7.49 -10.42
CA GLN A 50 3.72 7.97 -9.93
C GLN A 50 2.61 7.01 -10.32
N VAL A 51 1.69 6.77 -9.39
CA VAL A 51 0.53 5.92 -9.62
C VAL A 51 -0.69 6.79 -9.90
N GLY A 52 -1.35 6.54 -11.01
CA GLY A 52 -2.62 7.17 -11.35
C GLY A 52 -2.53 8.45 -12.17
N GLY A 53 -1.43 8.65 -12.90
CA GLY A 53 -1.26 9.77 -13.84
C GLY A 53 -0.06 10.66 -13.52
N ASN A 54 0.07 11.76 -14.27
CA ASN A 54 1.24 12.64 -14.20
C ASN A 54 0.99 13.98 -13.49
N HIS A 55 -0.18 14.16 -12.89
CA HIS A 55 -0.59 15.46 -12.33
C HIS A 55 0.33 16.01 -11.23
N TYR A 56 1.08 15.16 -10.54
CA TYR A 56 2.07 15.62 -9.56
C TYR A 56 3.40 16.03 -10.21
N LYS A 57 3.73 15.47 -11.37
CA LYS A 57 4.94 15.83 -12.11
C LYS A 57 4.88 17.23 -12.71
N ASP A 58 3.66 17.71 -12.96
CA ASP A 58 3.40 19.06 -13.50
C ASP A 58 3.37 20.13 -12.40
N MET A 59 3.45 19.74 -11.14
CA MET A 59 3.53 20.67 -10.02
C MET A 59 4.97 21.15 -9.84
N GLY A 60 5.15 22.44 -9.64
CA GLY A 60 6.47 23.05 -9.43
C GLY A 60 7.22 22.54 -8.20
N VAL A 61 6.50 22.01 -7.20
CA VAL A 61 7.04 21.36 -6.01
C VAL A 61 6.30 20.04 -5.80
N PRO A 62 6.98 18.91 -5.72
CA PRO A 62 6.35 17.63 -5.43
C PRO A 62 5.66 17.65 -4.06
N PRO A 63 4.46 17.06 -3.92
CA PRO A 63 3.75 17.01 -2.64
C PRO A 63 4.57 16.35 -1.52
N TRP A 64 5.40 15.39 -1.83
CA TRP A 64 6.30 14.74 -0.88
C TRP A 64 7.23 15.71 -0.17
N ASP A 65 7.82 16.64 -0.92
CA ASP A 65 8.77 17.62 -0.39
C ASP A 65 8.08 18.59 0.57
N VAL A 66 6.86 19.00 0.24
CA VAL A 66 6.06 19.87 1.11
C VAL A 66 5.68 19.14 2.40
N ILE A 67 5.24 17.89 2.30
CA ILE A 67 4.85 17.08 3.45
C ILE A 67 6.06 16.81 4.34
N GLU A 68 7.19 16.44 3.76
CA GLU A 68 8.43 16.18 4.50
C GLU A 68 8.93 17.45 5.20
N ALA A 69 8.85 18.60 4.55
CA ALA A 69 9.27 19.88 5.12
C ALA A 69 8.35 20.40 6.21
N THR A 70 7.09 20.00 6.21
CA THR A 70 6.05 20.52 7.12
C THR A 70 5.87 19.65 8.35
N LEU A 71 5.96 18.34 8.19
CA LEU A 71 5.72 17.37 9.24
C LEU A 71 7.02 17.00 9.98
N THR A 72 6.89 16.71 11.26
CA THR A 72 7.95 16.04 12.00
C THR A 72 8.16 14.62 11.46
N GLN A 73 9.31 14.01 11.74
CA GLN A 73 9.61 12.63 11.33
C GLN A 73 8.52 11.66 11.79
N SER A 74 8.09 11.77 13.03
CA SER A 74 7.05 10.90 13.61
C SER A 74 5.70 11.07 12.90
N GLU A 75 5.30 12.30 12.62
CA GLU A 75 4.06 12.60 11.90
C GLU A 75 4.11 12.10 10.46
N PHE A 76 5.23 12.25 9.79
CA PHE A 76 5.41 11.77 8.42
C PHE A 76 5.38 10.24 8.34
N ILE A 77 6.04 9.55 9.27
CA ILE A 77 5.95 8.08 9.39
C ILE A 77 4.50 7.65 9.63
N GLY A 78 3.78 8.35 10.52
CA GLY A 78 2.36 8.08 10.76
C GLY A 78 1.49 8.28 9.52
N PHE A 79 1.74 9.34 8.76
CA PHE A 79 1.08 9.60 7.48
C PHE A 79 1.30 8.46 6.47
N LEU A 80 2.54 8.01 6.32
CA LEU A 80 2.88 6.91 5.41
C LEU A 80 2.21 5.59 5.85
N LYS A 81 2.29 5.24 7.13
CA LYS A 81 1.65 4.06 7.70
C LYS A 81 0.14 4.08 7.52
N GLY A 82 -0.51 5.21 7.76
CA GLY A 82 -1.94 5.38 7.57
C GLY A 82 -2.38 5.15 6.12
N ASN A 83 -1.61 5.66 5.16
CA ASN A 83 -1.88 5.42 3.74
C ASN A 83 -1.64 3.96 3.34
N ILE A 84 -0.61 3.32 3.86
CA ILE A 84 -0.37 1.89 3.63
C ILE A 84 -1.56 1.06 4.10
N ILE A 85 -2.06 1.30 5.32
CA ILE A 85 -3.22 0.61 5.87
C ILE A 85 -4.44 0.85 4.98
N LYS A 86 -4.72 2.10 4.64
CA LYS A 86 -5.86 2.48 3.79
C LYS A 86 -5.85 1.73 2.45
N TYR A 87 -4.75 1.74 1.75
CA TYR A 87 -4.66 1.10 0.44
C TYR A 87 -4.58 -0.43 0.52
N SER A 88 -3.99 -0.98 1.58
CA SER A 88 -4.02 -2.42 1.84
C SER A 88 -5.45 -2.95 2.02
N MET A 89 -6.29 -2.19 2.70
CA MET A 89 -7.69 -2.57 2.89
C MET A 89 -8.52 -2.42 1.61
N ARG A 90 -8.23 -1.41 0.80
CA ARG A 90 -8.98 -1.11 -0.43
C ARG A 90 -8.59 -1.98 -1.62
N GLN A 91 -7.40 -2.51 -1.65
CA GLN A 91 -6.91 -3.32 -2.79
C GLN A 91 -7.80 -4.53 -3.08
N VAL A 92 -8.47 -5.07 -2.06
CA VAL A 92 -9.43 -6.18 -2.22
C VAL A 92 -10.60 -5.78 -3.10
N GLN A 93 -10.98 -4.51 -3.09
CA GLN A 93 -12.13 -3.98 -3.83
C GLN A 93 -11.74 -3.31 -5.14
N ARG A 94 -10.58 -2.69 -5.20
CA ARG A 94 -10.13 -1.83 -6.31
C ARG A 94 -8.96 -2.39 -7.10
N GLY A 95 -8.39 -3.52 -6.65
CA GLY A 95 -7.38 -4.26 -7.41
C GLY A 95 -6.04 -3.55 -7.53
N ASP A 96 -5.45 -3.63 -8.71
CA ASP A 96 -4.04 -3.32 -8.94
C ASP A 96 -3.63 -1.87 -8.66
N VAL A 97 -4.51 -0.90 -8.90
CA VAL A 97 -4.19 0.53 -8.68
C VAL A 97 -3.93 0.82 -7.21
N ASP A 98 -4.77 0.33 -6.31
CA ASP A 98 -4.59 0.54 -4.88
C ASP A 98 -3.44 -0.31 -4.32
N SER A 99 -3.17 -1.46 -4.92
CA SER A 99 -1.97 -2.26 -4.63
C SER A 99 -0.68 -1.51 -4.98
N GLN A 100 -0.64 -0.88 -6.13
CA GLN A 100 0.51 -0.05 -6.55
C GLN A 100 0.70 1.17 -5.66
N LYS A 101 -0.39 1.84 -5.26
CA LYS A 101 -0.33 2.94 -4.30
C LYS A 101 0.20 2.49 -2.95
N CYS A 102 -0.26 1.36 -2.44
CA CYS A 102 0.24 0.77 -1.20
C CYS A 102 1.76 0.54 -1.28
N LYS A 103 2.22 -0.09 -2.36
CA LYS A 103 3.65 -0.33 -2.61
C LYS A 103 4.45 0.97 -2.64
N HIS A 104 3.93 2.02 -3.27
CA HIS A 104 4.57 3.33 -3.35
C HIS A 104 4.81 3.93 -1.96
N TYR A 105 3.81 3.88 -1.07
CA TYR A 105 3.96 4.35 0.32
C TYR A 105 4.91 3.47 1.14
N ILE A 106 4.95 2.17 0.91
CA ILE A 106 5.89 1.25 1.57
C ILE A 106 7.34 1.60 1.19
N ILE A 107 7.61 1.82 -0.08
CA ILE A 107 8.93 2.21 -0.57
C ILE A 107 9.36 3.54 0.06
N LYS A 108 8.48 4.54 0.07
CA LYS A 108 8.78 5.84 0.69
C LYS A 108 9.04 5.71 2.20
N LEU A 109 8.29 4.87 2.89
CA LEU A 109 8.53 4.61 4.31
C LEU A 109 9.93 4.01 4.56
N ALA A 110 10.33 3.04 3.74
CA ALA A 110 11.65 2.42 3.83
C ALA A 110 12.78 3.44 3.58
N GLU A 111 12.62 4.28 2.55
CA GLU A 111 13.56 5.36 2.24
C GLU A 111 13.73 6.34 3.42
N MET A 112 12.62 6.73 4.03
CA MET A 112 12.66 7.67 5.15
C MET A 112 13.27 7.05 6.41
N GLN A 113 12.97 5.80 6.69
CA GLN A 113 13.57 5.08 7.81
C GLN A 113 15.09 4.95 7.63
N GLU A 114 15.55 4.66 6.44
CA GLU A 114 16.98 4.61 6.13
C GLU A 114 17.62 5.99 6.28
N LYS A 115 17.05 7.02 5.67
CA LYS A 115 17.51 8.40 5.75
C LYS A 115 17.68 8.88 7.18
N TRP A 116 16.72 8.58 8.05
CA TRP A 116 16.75 9.04 9.44
C TRP A 116 17.54 8.13 10.39
N SER A 117 17.83 6.91 9.99
CA SER A 117 18.72 6.03 10.74
C SER A 117 20.19 6.39 10.55
N LEU A 118 20.53 7.02 9.42
CA LEU A 118 21.88 7.46 9.07
C LEU A 118 22.19 8.88 9.57
N ALA A 119 21.20 9.59 10.07
CA ALA A 119 21.34 10.95 10.60
C ALA A 119 21.85 10.96 12.05
#